data_2fe49fbcf244938cd321a858d3d35368
#
_entry.id   2fe49fbcf244938cd321a858d3d35368
#
_cell.length_a   1.000
_cell.length_b   1.000
_cell.length_c   1.000
_cell.angle_alpha   90.00
_cell.angle_beta   90.00
_cell.angle_gamma   90.00
#
_symmetry.space_group_name_H-M   'P 1'
#
loop_
_entity.id
_entity.type
_entity.pdbx_description
1 polymer ?
#
loop_
_entity_poly.entity_id
_entity_poly.type
_entity_poly.pdbx_seq_one_letter_code
_entity_poly.pdbx_strand_id
1 'polypeptide(L)'
;SPDDGWGQRSLLSEGEARASLTALAKLHAYFWAGSSFWQRGGAAAAEVEAAVWPAGCYWQPSMQPDDQWSALADKCDAHVAKFGAPFAAELAGVDLAAIGRRLQSVARAAAAAAHPFDSAAGASDDERARAERFKTIVHGDPKSANLFLREGADGALEVGMIDFQWLGFGLAATDVAHHVV
;
A
#
# COMPACT_ATOMS: atom_id res chain seq x y z
N SER A 1 -15.14 5.52 -21.33
CA SER A 1 -15.17 5.14 -22.75
C SER A 1 -13.97 5.78 -23.46
N PRO A 2 -13.36 5.16 -24.50
CA PRO A 2 -12.35 5.83 -25.33
C PRO A 2 -12.82 7.17 -25.90
N ASP A 3 -14.13 7.31 -26.11
CA ASP A 3 -14.75 8.53 -26.64
C ASP A 3 -14.75 9.70 -25.64
N ASP A 4 -14.57 9.42 -24.35
CA ASP A 4 -14.55 10.45 -23.29
C ASP A 4 -13.14 10.95 -22.98
N GLY A 5 -12.12 10.53 -23.73
CA GLY A 5 -10.72 10.92 -23.57
C GLY A 5 -9.98 10.28 -22.39
N TRP A 6 -10.64 9.40 -21.63
CA TRP A 6 -10.00 8.67 -20.54
C TRP A 6 -9.05 7.58 -21.04
N GLY A 7 -7.84 7.53 -20.51
CA GLY A 7 -6.85 6.52 -20.85
C GLY A 7 -6.00 6.10 -19.68
N GLN A 8 -5.56 4.84 -19.68
CA GLN A 8 -4.56 4.32 -18.75
C GLN A 8 -3.16 4.51 -19.32
N ARG A 9 -2.15 4.55 -18.44
CA ARG A 9 -0.74 4.63 -18.79
C ARG A 9 0.02 3.48 -18.14
N SER A 10 0.97 2.89 -18.85
CA SER A 10 1.91 1.93 -18.26
C SER A 10 2.99 2.64 -17.44
N LEU A 11 3.43 3.81 -17.91
CA LEU A 11 4.34 4.70 -17.20
C LEU A 11 3.72 6.09 -17.18
N LEU A 12 3.81 6.73 -16.03
CA LEU A 12 3.31 8.10 -15.84
C LEU A 12 4.42 9.10 -16.13
N SER A 13 4.10 10.17 -16.84
CA SER A 13 4.94 11.38 -16.87
C SER A 13 4.95 12.05 -15.49
N GLU A 14 5.87 12.98 -15.27
CA GLU A 14 5.92 13.76 -14.02
C GLU A 14 4.60 14.48 -13.74
N GLY A 15 3.99 15.07 -14.77
CA GLY A 15 2.70 15.77 -14.64
C GLY A 15 1.57 14.82 -14.25
N GLU A 16 1.51 13.62 -14.86
CA GLU A 16 0.52 12.59 -14.56
C GLU A 16 0.73 12.00 -13.15
N ALA A 17 1.97 11.73 -12.75
CA ALA A 17 2.29 11.28 -11.40
C ALA A 17 1.90 12.32 -10.33
N ARG A 18 2.17 13.61 -10.58
CA ARG A 18 1.77 14.71 -9.70
C ARG A 18 0.25 14.83 -9.59
N ALA A 19 -0.48 14.71 -10.70
CA ALA A 19 -1.93 14.72 -10.69
C ALA A 19 -2.51 13.55 -9.90
N SER A 20 -1.96 12.35 -10.10
CA SER A 20 -2.35 11.12 -9.38
C SER A 20 -2.11 11.22 -7.88
N LEU A 21 -0.92 11.68 -7.47
CA LEU A 21 -0.61 11.94 -6.05
C LEU A 21 -1.52 13.00 -5.45
N THR A 22 -1.91 14.02 -6.24
CA THR A 22 -2.87 15.04 -5.79
C THR A 22 -4.26 14.44 -5.57
N ALA A 23 -4.70 13.52 -6.43
CA ALA A 23 -5.97 12.81 -6.26
C ALA A 23 -5.96 11.92 -5.02
N LEU A 24 -4.89 11.15 -4.79
CA LEU A 24 -4.70 10.37 -3.56
C LEU A 24 -4.68 11.27 -2.32
N ALA A 25 -3.97 12.39 -2.37
CA ALA A 25 -3.93 13.33 -1.24
C ALA A 25 -5.33 13.89 -0.89
N LYS A 26 -6.18 14.13 -1.89
CA LYS A 26 -7.58 14.56 -1.65
C LYS A 26 -8.40 13.46 -0.98
N LEU A 27 -8.26 12.19 -1.43
CA LEU A 27 -8.89 11.03 -0.80
C LEU A 27 -8.47 10.93 0.67
N HIS A 28 -7.16 10.94 0.91
CA HIS A 28 -6.60 10.82 2.26
C HIS A 28 -7.03 11.98 3.16
N ALA A 29 -6.98 13.22 2.67
CA ALA A 29 -7.37 14.39 3.46
C ALA A 29 -8.86 14.37 3.85
N TYR A 30 -9.71 13.89 2.95
CA TYR A 30 -11.15 13.79 3.22
C TYR A 30 -11.46 12.85 4.38
N PHE A 31 -10.78 11.70 4.44
CA PHE A 31 -10.95 10.67 5.45
C PHE A 31 -9.88 10.67 6.55
N TRP A 32 -9.07 11.73 6.64
CA TRP A 32 -8.04 11.82 7.68
C TRP A 32 -8.64 11.78 9.07
N ALA A 33 -7.95 11.14 10.03
CA ALA A 33 -8.37 11.12 11.42
C ALA A 33 -8.64 12.54 11.94
N GLY A 34 -9.82 12.75 12.51
CA GLY A 34 -10.26 14.08 12.97
C GLY A 34 -10.70 15.03 11.85
N SER A 35 -10.82 14.59 10.59
CA SER A 35 -11.41 15.41 9.54
C SER A 35 -12.88 15.76 9.81
N SER A 36 -13.38 16.79 9.12
CA SER A 36 -14.79 17.19 9.22
C SER A 36 -15.76 16.07 8.85
N PHE A 37 -15.35 15.09 8.04
CA PHE A 37 -16.17 13.94 7.71
C PHE A 37 -16.46 13.11 8.97
N TRP A 38 -15.42 12.72 9.72
CA TRP A 38 -15.56 11.93 10.94
C TRP A 38 -16.16 12.73 12.09
N GLN A 39 -15.83 14.02 12.20
CA GLN A 39 -16.40 14.90 13.24
C GLN A 39 -17.92 15.08 13.11
N ARG A 40 -18.45 15.11 11.89
CA ARG A 40 -19.90 15.14 11.67
C ARG A 40 -20.57 13.83 12.08
N GLY A 41 -19.86 12.71 11.99
CA GLY A 41 -20.41 11.40 12.36
C GLY A 41 -21.67 11.02 11.58
N GLY A 42 -22.55 10.28 12.24
CA GLY A 42 -23.85 9.91 11.69
C GLY A 42 -23.81 8.71 10.75
N ALA A 43 -24.91 8.53 9.99
CA ALA A 43 -25.11 7.35 9.13
C ALA A 43 -24.01 7.19 8.08
N ALA A 44 -23.56 8.28 7.44
CA ALA A 44 -22.56 8.21 6.39
C ALA A 44 -21.19 7.71 6.90
N ALA A 45 -20.76 8.12 8.10
CA ALA A 45 -19.54 7.63 8.72
C ALA A 45 -19.64 6.14 9.05
N ALA A 46 -20.76 5.72 9.64
CA ALA A 46 -21.02 4.33 9.98
C ALA A 46 -21.11 3.42 8.73
N GLU A 47 -21.71 3.91 7.65
CA GLU A 47 -21.76 3.19 6.37
C GLU A 47 -20.35 3.00 5.76
N VAL A 48 -19.51 4.03 5.81
CA VAL A 48 -18.13 3.93 5.33
C VAL A 48 -17.35 2.93 6.18
N GLU A 49 -17.42 3.04 7.53
CA GLU A 49 -16.74 2.10 8.43
C GLU A 49 -17.16 0.65 8.19
N ALA A 50 -18.43 0.40 7.87
CA ALA A 50 -18.95 -0.93 7.60
C ALA A 50 -18.57 -1.46 6.20
N ALA A 51 -18.28 -0.56 5.25
CA ALA A 51 -18.02 -0.90 3.86
C ALA A 51 -16.55 -1.10 3.50
N VAL A 52 -15.63 -0.55 4.30
CA VAL A 52 -14.19 -0.62 4.03
C VAL A 52 -13.50 -1.70 4.87
N TRP A 53 -12.33 -2.15 4.45
CA TRP A 53 -11.55 -3.09 5.23
C TRP A 53 -11.08 -2.44 6.54
N PRO A 54 -11.04 -3.19 7.66
CA PRO A 54 -10.46 -2.71 8.92
C PRO A 54 -9.00 -2.29 8.80
N ALA A 55 -8.26 -2.94 7.89
CA ALA A 55 -6.97 -2.50 7.41
C ALA A 55 -6.97 -2.60 5.87
N GLY A 56 -6.64 -1.50 5.20
CA GLY A 56 -6.54 -1.43 3.75
C GLY A 56 -5.15 -1.81 3.25
N CYS A 57 -5.01 -1.92 1.95
CA CYS A 57 -3.81 -2.31 1.23
C CYS A 57 -3.69 -3.82 0.98
N TYR A 58 -3.43 -4.17 -0.28
CA TYR A 58 -3.35 -5.58 -0.66
C TYR A 58 -2.09 -6.29 -0.11
N TRP A 59 -1.07 -5.55 0.29
CA TRP A 59 0.16 -6.07 0.92
C TRP A 59 0.04 -6.27 2.42
N GLN A 60 -1.10 -5.99 3.03
CA GLN A 60 -1.25 -6.21 4.47
C GLN A 60 -1.11 -7.70 4.84
N PRO A 61 -0.46 -8.01 5.97
CA PRO A 61 -0.16 -9.39 6.36
C PRO A 61 -1.37 -10.30 6.46
N SER A 62 -2.51 -9.81 6.96
CA SER A 62 -3.74 -10.60 7.09
C SER A 62 -4.33 -11.08 5.77
N MET A 63 -3.97 -10.42 4.65
CA MET A 63 -4.43 -10.79 3.30
C MET A 63 -3.45 -11.71 2.57
N GLN A 64 -2.25 -11.91 3.10
CA GLN A 64 -1.26 -12.79 2.49
C GLN A 64 -1.49 -14.23 2.96
N PRO A 65 -1.27 -15.24 2.10
CA PRO A 65 -1.29 -16.63 2.53
C PRO A 65 -0.31 -16.88 3.68
N ASP A 66 -0.73 -17.66 4.69
CA ASP A 66 0.07 -17.94 5.88
C ASP A 66 1.46 -18.47 5.57
N ASP A 67 1.60 -19.28 4.51
CA ASP A 67 2.86 -19.86 4.08
C ASP A 67 3.83 -18.83 3.47
N GLN A 68 3.37 -17.66 3.01
CA GLN A 68 4.27 -16.64 2.50
C GLN A 68 5.13 -16.02 3.60
N TRP A 69 4.53 -15.76 4.76
CA TRP A 69 5.25 -15.17 5.89
C TRP A 69 6.04 -16.23 6.67
N SER A 70 5.45 -17.39 6.95
CA SER A 70 6.11 -18.45 7.72
C SER A 70 7.25 -19.10 6.96
N ALA A 71 7.11 -19.27 5.65
CA ALA A 71 8.11 -19.93 4.81
C ALA A 71 9.06 -18.94 4.10
N LEU A 72 9.02 -17.65 4.39
CA LEU A 72 9.87 -16.66 3.70
C LEU A 72 11.36 -16.98 3.82
N ALA A 73 11.81 -17.40 5.00
CA ALA A 73 13.20 -17.79 5.23
C ALA A 73 13.59 -18.99 4.35
N ASP A 74 12.79 -20.06 4.39
CA ASP A 74 13.06 -21.31 3.66
C ASP A 74 13.01 -21.09 2.14
N LYS A 75 12.05 -20.29 1.66
CA LYS A 75 11.93 -19.90 0.24
C LYS A 75 13.16 -19.11 -0.23
N CYS A 76 13.66 -18.19 0.59
CA CYS A 76 14.87 -17.43 0.28
C CYS A 76 16.09 -18.35 0.22
N ASP A 77 16.27 -19.22 1.20
CA ASP A 77 17.40 -20.17 1.24
C ASP A 77 17.37 -21.13 0.03
N ALA A 78 16.19 -21.61 -0.35
CA ALA A 78 16.01 -22.43 -1.56
C ALA A 78 16.36 -21.66 -2.85
N HIS A 79 16.02 -20.38 -2.95
CA HIS A 79 16.39 -19.53 -4.08
C HIS A 79 17.90 -19.31 -4.16
N VAL A 80 18.55 -19.02 -3.03
CA VAL A 80 20.01 -18.87 -2.96
C VAL A 80 20.70 -20.17 -3.35
N ALA A 81 20.22 -21.31 -2.85
CA ALA A 81 20.79 -22.61 -3.22
C ALA A 81 20.67 -22.90 -4.73
N LYS A 82 19.54 -22.51 -5.34
CA LYS A 82 19.28 -22.76 -6.77
C LYS A 82 20.01 -21.81 -7.71
N PHE A 83 20.07 -20.53 -7.36
CA PHE A 83 20.51 -19.45 -8.24
C PHE A 83 21.80 -18.75 -7.79
N GLY A 84 22.33 -19.07 -6.62
CA GLY A 84 23.48 -18.38 -6.04
C GLY A 84 24.83 -18.72 -6.70
N ALA A 85 24.94 -19.87 -7.40
CA ALA A 85 26.22 -20.30 -7.99
C ALA A 85 26.87 -19.27 -8.93
N PRO A 86 26.13 -18.57 -9.81
CA PRO A 86 26.72 -17.52 -10.66
C PRO A 86 27.27 -16.32 -9.86
N PHE A 87 26.86 -16.15 -8.62
CA PHE A 87 27.23 -15.04 -7.75
C PHE A 87 28.11 -15.48 -6.56
N ALA A 88 28.74 -16.67 -6.67
CA ALA A 88 29.51 -17.26 -5.58
C ALA A 88 30.66 -16.35 -5.09
N ALA A 89 31.28 -15.59 -6.00
CA ALA A 89 32.36 -14.67 -5.65
C ALA A 89 31.84 -13.48 -4.82
N GLU A 90 30.72 -12.90 -5.23
CA GLU A 90 30.08 -11.76 -4.59
C GLU A 90 29.45 -12.16 -3.25
N LEU A 91 29.04 -13.41 -3.13
CA LEU A 91 28.46 -13.97 -1.91
C LEU A 91 29.49 -14.58 -0.96
N ALA A 92 30.79 -14.56 -1.32
CA ALA A 92 31.85 -15.09 -0.47
C ALA A 92 31.89 -14.36 0.88
N GLY A 93 31.81 -15.12 1.97
CA GLY A 93 31.79 -14.57 3.34
C GLY A 93 30.42 -14.08 3.81
N VAL A 94 29.39 -14.17 2.99
CA VAL A 94 28.00 -13.90 3.42
C VAL A 94 27.42 -15.16 4.07
N ASP A 95 26.84 -15.03 5.26
CA ASP A 95 26.05 -16.10 5.87
C ASP A 95 24.73 -16.27 5.14
N LEU A 96 24.72 -17.09 4.10
CA LEU A 96 23.57 -17.34 3.25
C LEU A 96 22.41 -17.98 4.05
N ALA A 97 22.70 -18.80 5.04
CA ALA A 97 21.68 -19.42 5.89
C ALA A 97 20.98 -18.41 6.81
N ALA A 98 21.59 -17.24 7.04
CA ALA A 98 20.99 -16.17 7.82
C ALA A 98 20.16 -15.19 6.99
N ILE A 99 20.34 -15.13 5.66
CA ILE A 99 19.68 -14.13 4.80
C ILE A 99 18.16 -14.26 4.90
N GLY A 100 17.60 -15.44 4.70
CA GLY A 100 16.16 -15.66 4.74
C GLY A 100 15.54 -15.25 6.07
N ARG A 101 16.17 -15.62 7.20
CA ARG A 101 15.71 -15.22 8.54
C ARG A 101 15.79 -13.71 8.77
N ARG A 102 16.85 -13.07 8.27
CA ARG A 102 17.00 -11.61 8.36
C ARG A 102 15.95 -10.88 7.53
N LEU A 103 15.70 -11.33 6.30
CA LEU A 103 14.64 -10.79 5.45
C LEU A 103 13.26 -10.96 6.09
N GLN A 104 12.97 -12.12 6.66
CA GLN A 104 11.71 -12.35 7.37
C GLN A 104 11.55 -11.41 8.56
N SER A 105 12.61 -11.18 9.33
CA SER A 105 12.60 -10.25 10.47
C SER A 105 12.36 -8.80 10.01
N VAL A 106 13.05 -8.35 8.96
CA VAL A 106 12.85 -7.01 8.38
C VAL A 106 11.45 -6.85 7.82
N ALA A 107 10.95 -7.86 7.09
CA ALA A 107 9.61 -7.83 6.52
C ALA A 107 8.52 -7.71 7.61
N ARG A 108 8.67 -8.43 8.73
CA ARG A 108 7.75 -8.30 9.87
C ARG A 108 7.80 -6.92 10.52
N ALA A 109 8.99 -6.38 10.74
CA ALA A 109 9.15 -5.04 11.30
C ALA A 109 8.56 -3.96 10.37
N ALA A 110 8.80 -4.10 9.06
CA ALA A 110 8.23 -3.21 8.05
C ALA A 110 6.69 -3.32 8.00
N ALA A 111 6.14 -4.53 8.10
CA ALA A 111 4.70 -4.74 8.13
C ALA A 111 4.04 -4.08 9.34
N ALA A 112 4.62 -4.22 10.54
CA ALA A 112 4.11 -3.57 11.75
C ALA A 112 4.08 -2.04 11.62
N ALA A 113 5.12 -1.45 11.01
CA ALA A 113 5.22 -0.01 10.80
C ALA A 113 4.26 0.49 9.70
N ALA A 114 4.13 -0.24 8.59
CA ALA A 114 3.33 0.15 7.44
C ALA A 114 1.83 -0.10 7.63
N HIS A 115 1.47 -1.16 8.37
CA HIS A 115 0.10 -1.62 8.56
C HIS A 115 -0.27 -1.73 10.04
N PRO A 116 -0.16 -0.64 10.83
CA PRO A 116 -0.36 -0.70 12.29
C PRO A 116 -1.79 -1.07 12.69
N PHE A 117 -2.76 -0.97 11.79
CA PHE A 117 -4.16 -1.31 12.01
C PHE A 117 -4.49 -2.77 11.64
N ASP A 118 -3.57 -3.48 10.98
CA ASP A 118 -3.71 -4.90 10.70
C ASP A 118 -3.27 -5.73 11.92
N SER A 119 -4.17 -6.54 12.46
CA SER A 119 -3.89 -7.38 13.62
C SER A 119 -2.78 -8.40 13.37
N ALA A 120 -2.59 -8.85 12.12
CA ALA A 120 -1.54 -9.79 11.73
C ALA A 120 -0.16 -9.13 11.55
N ALA A 121 -0.09 -7.79 11.47
CA ALA A 121 1.17 -7.08 11.31
C ALA A 121 2.05 -7.07 12.56
N GLY A 122 1.48 -7.35 13.73
CA GLY A 122 2.22 -7.44 14.99
C GLY A 122 2.60 -6.09 15.61
N ALA A 123 1.96 -4.99 15.19
CA ALA A 123 2.14 -3.69 15.83
C ALA A 123 1.67 -3.73 17.29
N SER A 124 2.45 -3.13 18.20
CA SER A 124 2.08 -2.96 19.61
C SER A 124 0.95 -1.94 19.77
N ASP A 125 0.30 -1.94 20.94
CA ASP A 125 -0.75 -0.96 21.27
C ASP A 125 -0.23 0.47 21.22
N ASP A 126 1.01 0.71 21.66
CA ASP A 126 1.65 2.02 21.60
C ASP A 126 1.92 2.47 20.15
N GLU A 127 2.30 1.56 19.27
CA GLU A 127 2.50 1.87 17.85
C GLU A 127 1.17 2.19 17.18
N ARG A 128 0.13 1.40 17.44
CA ARG A 128 -1.22 1.68 16.96
C ARG A 128 -1.74 3.02 17.45
N ALA A 129 -1.62 3.30 18.75
CA ALA A 129 -2.06 4.57 19.32
C ALA A 129 -1.35 5.78 18.71
N ARG A 130 -0.04 5.66 18.44
CA ARG A 130 0.71 6.70 17.74
C ARG A 130 0.28 6.88 16.30
N ALA A 131 -0.10 5.80 15.63
CA ALA A 131 -0.54 5.80 14.23
C ALA A 131 -1.95 6.38 14.05
N GLU A 132 -2.82 6.31 15.06
CA GLU A 132 -4.22 6.76 14.96
C GLU A 132 -4.38 8.18 14.45
N ARG A 133 -3.49 9.12 14.82
CA ARG A 133 -3.53 10.51 14.32
C ARG A 133 -3.25 10.65 12.82
N PHE A 134 -2.68 9.61 12.19
CA PHE A 134 -2.35 9.55 10.77
C PHE A 134 -3.27 8.61 9.99
N LYS A 135 -4.25 8.04 10.67
CA LYS A 135 -5.21 7.12 10.09
C LYS A 135 -6.06 7.82 9.03
N THR A 136 -6.21 7.18 7.92
CA THR A 136 -7.10 7.60 6.84
C THR A 136 -7.66 6.37 6.14
N ILE A 137 -8.47 6.57 5.10
CA ILE A 137 -8.81 5.52 4.15
C ILE A 137 -7.79 5.58 3.01
N VAL A 138 -7.18 4.43 2.73
CA VAL A 138 -6.25 4.24 1.62
C VAL A 138 -6.93 3.50 0.48
N HIS A 139 -6.55 3.78 -0.76
CA HIS A 139 -7.01 3.03 -1.94
C HIS A 139 -6.53 1.56 -1.87
N GLY A 140 -5.30 1.36 -1.42
CA GLY A 140 -4.70 0.06 -1.15
C GLY A 140 -4.01 -0.62 -2.33
N ASP A 141 -4.24 -0.15 -3.57
CA ASP A 141 -3.54 -0.62 -4.79
C ASP A 141 -3.51 0.49 -5.86
N PRO A 142 -2.93 1.69 -5.58
CA PRO A 142 -2.99 2.85 -6.49
C PRO A 142 -1.92 2.81 -7.58
N LYS A 143 -1.68 1.65 -8.18
CA LYS A 143 -0.77 1.51 -9.32
C LYS A 143 -1.33 2.18 -10.57
N SER A 144 -0.46 2.51 -11.53
CA SER A 144 -0.84 3.18 -12.78
C SER A 144 -1.96 2.47 -13.56
N ALA A 145 -2.03 1.12 -13.48
CA ALA A 145 -3.09 0.33 -14.09
C ALA A 145 -4.48 0.54 -13.47
N ASN A 146 -4.56 1.11 -12.26
CA ASN A 146 -5.80 1.43 -11.57
C ASN A 146 -6.16 2.91 -11.67
N LEU A 147 -5.47 3.65 -12.54
CA LEU A 147 -5.68 5.08 -12.77
C LEU A 147 -6.06 5.34 -14.23
N PHE A 148 -7.03 6.19 -14.42
CA PHE A 148 -7.39 6.77 -15.70
C PHE A 148 -7.10 8.26 -15.66
N LEU A 149 -6.52 8.77 -16.75
CA LEU A 149 -6.19 10.16 -16.89
C LEU A 149 -6.84 10.71 -18.16
N ARG A 150 -7.28 11.97 -18.09
CA ARG A 150 -7.65 12.74 -19.27
C ARG A 150 -7.28 14.20 -19.07
N GLU A 151 -7.17 14.92 -20.16
CA GLU A 151 -7.09 16.39 -20.12
C GLU A 151 -8.51 16.97 -20.00
N GLY A 152 -8.72 17.75 -18.96
CA GLY A 152 -9.97 18.49 -18.75
C GLY A 152 -10.13 19.66 -19.70
N ALA A 153 -11.31 20.27 -19.72
CA ALA A 153 -11.62 21.40 -20.61
C ALA A 153 -10.76 22.64 -20.33
N ASP A 154 -10.20 22.75 -19.14
CA ASP A 154 -9.29 23.82 -18.70
C ASP A 154 -7.80 23.48 -18.91
N GLY A 155 -7.49 22.36 -19.55
CA GLY A 155 -6.14 21.86 -19.75
C GLY A 155 -5.51 21.19 -18.51
N ALA A 156 -6.24 21.09 -17.39
CA ALA A 156 -5.77 20.37 -16.22
C ALA A 156 -5.95 18.86 -16.39
N LEU A 157 -5.03 18.08 -15.80
CA LEU A 157 -5.17 16.64 -15.79
C LEU A 157 -6.22 16.21 -14.75
N GLU A 158 -7.23 15.51 -15.20
CA GLU A 158 -8.20 14.82 -14.37
C GLU A 158 -7.75 13.36 -14.14
N VAL A 159 -7.98 12.85 -12.93
CA VAL A 159 -7.62 11.51 -12.52
C VAL A 159 -8.85 10.77 -12.02
N GLY A 160 -9.17 9.64 -12.65
CA GLY A 160 -10.14 8.67 -12.18
C GLY A 160 -9.43 7.48 -11.55
N MET A 161 -9.89 7.03 -10.40
CA MET A 161 -9.39 5.82 -9.72
C MET A 161 -10.42 4.71 -9.84
N ILE A 162 -9.93 3.48 -10.01
CA ILE A 162 -10.75 2.27 -10.08
C ILE A 162 -10.17 1.18 -9.18
N ASP A 163 -10.86 0.07 -9.05
CA ASP A 163 -10.41 -1.11 -8.31
C ASP A 163 -10.16 -0.86 -6.82
N PHE A 164 -11.21 -0.41 -6.14
CA PHE A 164 -11.22 -0.13 -4.71
C PHE A 164 -11.37 -1.38 -3.83
N GLN A 165 -11.06 -2.56 -4.36
CA GLN A 165 -11.21 -3.82 -3.62
C GLN A 165 -10.40 -3.90 -2.32
N TRP A 166 -9.34 -3.11 -2.21
CA TRP A 166 -8.45 -3.03 -1.04
C TRP A 166 -8.64 -1.75 -0.23
N LEU A 167 -9.74 -1.04 -0.48
CA LEU A 167 -10.06 0.20 0.22
C LEU A 167 -10.24 -0.08 1.71
N GLY A 168 -9.49 0.59 2.57
CA GLY A 168 -9.59 0.36 4.01
C GLY A 168 -8.82 1.38 4.83
N PHE A 169 -8.84 1.20 6.15
CA PHE A 169 -8.08 2.06 7.04
C PHE A 169 -6.57 1.78 6.91
N GLY A 170 -5.78 2.83 6.82
CA GLY A 170 -4.34 2.73 6.67
C GLY A 170 -3.62 4.05 6.87
N LEU A 171 -2.33 4.05 6.55
CA LEU A 171 -1.50 5.23 6.50
C LEU A 171 -1.38 5.70 5.05
N ALA A 172 -1.60 6.97 4.78
CA ALA A 172 -1.45 7.56 3.44
C ALA A 172 -0.11 7.22 2.77
N ALA A 173 0.95 7.05 3.58
CA ALA A 173 2.27 6.68 3.11
C ALA A 173 2.32 5.34 2.38
N THR A 174 1.43 4.38 2.70
CA THR A 174 1.38 3.09 2.02
C THR A 174 0.92 3.23 0.57
N ASP A 175 -0.11 4.06 0.31
CA ASP A 175 -0.55 4.36 -1.05
C ASP A 175 0.53 5.11 -1.84
N VAL A 176 1.18 6.09 -1.23
CA VAL A 176 2.26 6.84 -1.88
C VAL A 176 3.41 5.92 -2.25
N ALA A 177 3.85 5.07 -1.31
CA ALA A 177 4.92 4.11 -1.58
C ALA A 177 4.56 3.13 -2.70
N HIS A 178 3.32 2.65 -2.72
CA HIS A 178 2.84 1.73 -3.75
C HIS A 178 2.71 2.40 -5.13
N HIS A 179 2.37 3.69 -5.16
CA HIS A 179 2.20 4.43 -6.40
C HIS A 179 3.53 4.75 -7.10
N VAL A 180 4.62 4.95 -6.35
CA VAL A 180 5.92 5.39 -6.88
C VAL A 180 6.90 4.25 -7.16
N VAL A 181 6.55 3.01 -6.87
CA VAL A 181 7.33 1.79 -7.16
C VAL A 181 6.82 1.12 -8.43
#